data_f05fd0878af4185a47f5f401c78ba99e
#
_entry.id   f05fd0878af4185a47f5f401c78ba99e
#
_cell.length_a   1.000
_cell.length_b   1.000
_cell.length_c   1.000
_cell.angle_alpha   90.00
_cell.angle_beta   90.00
_cell.angle_gamma   90.00
#
_symmetry.space_group_name_H-M   'P 1'
#
loop_
_entity.id
_entity.type
_entity.pdbx_description
1 polymer ?
#
loop_
_entity_poly.entity_id
_entity_poly.type
_entity_poly.pdbx_seq_one_letter_code
_entity_poly.pdbx_strand_id
1 'polypeptide(L)'
;NFYARRARRILPALFFMLSSVSILAWLTLSPSQIQEISGSVFFSVLSLSNLYFIDFVDYFAPSAEYVMLLHTWSLGVEEQFYLLFPLIAFIAYRNLGKSGFWAVVLILLVVSFAISEWGLRNEPRANYFFSPSRFWEILLGAVAALWCSSHDTKGNDPLAAMGLAALCLTFFIYDDSILFPSYYALAPTIGTVLVLTYARGSTMTAKLLQYRPLRSVGLISFSAYLWHQPVFVFARLDGYKTSESLTAVALIAVILLLSALSWRFVEQPFRTTQTPVILLRAPVLWMTAVGLTALSLVGYFTSLPMLRFNDADQRLLSVTRRDANYYQRDIDDPYLRRPFDTQDPRPKVAFIGDSYGRDFMNVLNERQILEDLDASVWGISNKCAPFFLRKTDQDLRYIWDAIDCADYDRYKSPEMLAAVAAADVILLASRWQSWQLPYIVETIENIRVISDAAILLVGSKNFGTVSTRRLL
;
A
#
# COMPACT_ATOMS: atom_id res chain seq x y z
N ASN A 1 0.88 -24.33 -24.40
CA ASN A 1 1.57 -24.84 -23.19
C ASN A 1 2.15 -23.78 -22.23
N PHE A 2 2.32 -22.51 -22.62
CA PHE A 2 2.85 -21.46 -21.74
C PHE A 2 1.89 -21.17 -20.59
N TYR A 3 0.64 -20.80 -20.87
CA TYR A 3 -0.38 -20.49 -19.88
C TYR A 3 -0.62 -21.64 -18.90
N ALA A 4 -0.69 -22.88 -19.39
CA ALA A 4 -0.87 -24.04 -18.53
C ALA A 4 0.29 -24.23 -17.53
N ARG A 5 1.54 -23.97 -17.94
CA ARG A 5 2.69 -24.03 -17.03
C ARG A 5 2.65 -22.94 -15.97
N ARG A 6 2.24 -21.72 -16.33
CA ARG A 6 2.08 -20.60 -15.40
C ARG A 6 0.96 -20.86 -14.41
N ALA A 7 -0.23 -21.24 -14.88
CA ALA A 7 -1.37 -21.56 -14.04
C ALA A 7 -1.02 -22.64 -12.99
N ARG A 8 -0.33 -23.72 -13.39
CA ARG A 8 0.11 -24.77 -12.47
C ARG A 8 1.12 -24.30 -11.43
N ARG A 9 1.92 -23.30 -11.75
CA ARG A 9 2.93 -22.77 -10.84
C ARG A 9 2.35 -21.80 -9.82
N ILE A 10 1.35 -21.01 -10.21
CA ILE A 10 0.89 -19.85 -9.46
C ILE A 10 -0.43 -20.12 -8.75
N LEU A 11 -1.46 -20.58 -9.49
CA LEU A 11 -2.82 -20.66 -8.94
C LEU A 11 -2.99 -21.59 -7.73
N PRO A 12 -2.37 -22.78 -7.66
CA PRO A 12 -2.58 -23.66 -6.52
C PRO A 12 -2.12 -23.04 -5.19
N ALA A 13 -0.93 -22.46 -5.16
CA ALA A 13 -0.37 -21.84 -3.96
C ALA A 13 -1.14 -20.55 -3.62
N LEU A 14 -1.49 -19.73 -4.62
CA LEU A 14 -2.29 -18.53 -4.43
C LEU A 14 -3.65 -18.87 -3.82
N PHE A 15 -4.40 -19.80 -4.40
CA PHE A 15 -5.73 -20.16 -3.92
C PHE A 15 -5.70 -20.82 -2.54
N PHE A 16 -4.68 -21.61 -2.25
CA PHE A 16 -4.46 -22.16 -0.92
C PHE A 16 -4.26 -21.07 0.12
N MET A 17 -3.40 -20.10 -0.17
CA MET A 17 -3.16 -18.95 0.71
C MET A 17 -4.44 -18.11 0.87
N LEU A 18 -5.12 -17.74 -0.22
CA LEU A 18 -6.36 -16.96 -0.18
C LEU A 18 -7.46 -17.68 0.63
N SER A 19 -7.62 -19.00 0.45
CA SER A 19 -8.57 -19.80 1.22
C SER A 19 -8.25 -19.78 2.71
N SER A 20 -6.97 -19.99 3.06
CA SER A 20 -6.53 -20.00 4.45
C SER A 20 -6.71 -18.64 5.12
N VAL A 21 -6.36 -17.56 4.43
CA VAL A 21 -6.54 -16.18 4.91
C VAL A 21 -8.04 -15.87 5.06
N SER A 22 -8.87 -16.23 4.09
CA SER A 22 -10.32 -16.02 4.17
C SER A 22 -10.95 -16.75 5.35
N ILE A 23 -10.60 -18.02 5.55
CA ILE A 23 -11.10 -18.81 6.70
C ILE A 23 -10.67 -18.16 8.01
N LEU A 24 -9.39 -17.81 8.14
CA LEU A 24 -8.88 -17.22 9.36
C LEU A 24 -9.52 -15.84 9.62
N ALA A 25 -9.67 -15.02 8.58
CA ALA A 25 -10.35 -13.73 8.66
C ALA A 25 -11.79 -13.87 9.13
N TRP A 26 -12.55 -14.81 8.57
CA TRP A 26 -13.93 -15.09 9.00
C TRP A 26 -14.00 -15.56 10.45
N LEU A 27 -12.98 -16.21 10.99
CA LEU A 27 -12.97 -16.70 12.37
C LEU A 27 -12.54 -15.63 13.38
N THR A 28 -11.70 -14.66 12.98
CA THR A 28 -10.99 -13.79 13.93
C THR A 28 -11.25 -12.30 13.76
N LEU A 29 -11.67 -11.84 12.58
CA LEU A 29 -11.71 -10.41 12.28
C LEU A 29 -13.13 -9.83 12.39
N SER A 30 -13.20 -8.50 12.47
CA SER A 30 -14.45 -7.75 12.49
C SER A 30 -15.16 -7.76 11.13
N PRO A 31 -16.48 -7.49 11.06
CA PRO A 31 -17.21 -7.44 9.80
C PRO A 31 -16.64 -6.47 8.77
N SER A 32 -16.16 -5.30 9.21
CA SER A 32 -15.54 -4.30 8.33
C SER A 32 -14.22 -4.81 7.73
N GLN A 33 -13.38 -5.45 8.54
CA GLN A 33 -12.14 -6.07 8.07
C GLN A 33 -12.40 -7.25 7.12
N ILE A 34 -13.44 -8.06 7.40
CA ILE A 34 -13.86 -9.15 6.49
C ILE A 34 -14.30 -8.57 5.15
N GLN A 35 -15.04 -7.48 5.13
CA GLN A 35 -15.46 -6.81 3.90
C GLN A 35 -14.27 -6.35 3.06
N GLU A 36 -13.29 -5.70 3.69
CA GLU A 36 -12.05 -5.25 3.06
C GLU A 36 -11.25 -6.41 2.45
N ILE A 37 -11.03 -7.46 3.25
CA ILE A 37 -10.31 -8.66 2.79
C ILE A 37 -11.08 -9.34 1.67
N SER A 38 -12.39 -9.42 1.74
CA SER A 38 -13.22 -10.03 0.71
C SER A 38 -13.07 -9.32 -0.64
N GLY A 39 -13.02 -7.98 -0.65
CA GLY A 39 -12.71 -7.22 -1.87
C GLY A 39 -11.33 -7.58 -2.43
N SER A 40 -10.30 -7.56 -1.59
CA SER A 40 -8.95 -7.88 -2.04
C SER A 40 -8.79 -9.35 -2.48
N VAL A 41 -9.49 -10.31 -1.87
CA VAL A 41 -9.53 -11.72 -2.33
C VAL A 41 -10.17 -11.82 -3.71
N PHE A 42 -11.34 -11.18 -3.91
CA PHE A 42 -12.04 -11.18 -5.19
C PHE A 42 -11.14 -10.69 -6.33
N PHE A 43 -10.54 -9.53 -6.16
CA PHE A 43 -9.64 -8.97 -7.17
C PHE A 43 -8.33 -9.77 -7.33
N SER A 44 -7.84 -10.43 -6.27
CA SER A 44 -6.67 -11.32 -6.36
C SER A 44 -6.96 -12.59 -7.15
N VAL A 45 -8.14 -13.19 -7.01
CA VAL A 45 -8.56 -14.35 -7.82
C VAL A 45 -8.59 -13.99 -9.30
N LEU A 46 -9.00 -12.77 -9.64
CA LEU A 46 -9.05 -12.26 -11.02
C LEU A 46 -7.71 -11.71 -11.53
N SER A 47 -6.66 -11.71 -10.71
CA SER A 47 -5.36 -11.08 -11.01
C SER A 47 -5.47 -9.57 -11.30
N LEU A 48 -6.42 -8.90 -10.64
CA LEU A 48 -6.72 -7.47 -10.76
C LEU A 48 -6.51 -6.70 -9.44
N SER A 49 -5.82 -7.31 -8.47
CA SER A 49 -5.60 -6.71 -7.15
C SER A 49 -4.85 -5.37 -7.20
N ASN A 50 -3.97 -5.18 -8.16
CA ASN A 50 -3.30 -3.90 -8.39
C ASN A 50 -4.30 -2.77 -8.71
N LEU A 51 -5.34 -3.04 -9.50
CA LEU A 51 -6.40 -2.04 -9.80
C LEU A 51 -7.25 -1.75 -8.56
N TYR A 52 -7.55 -2.77 -7.76
CA TYR A 52 -8.27 -2.59 -6.49
C TYR A 52 -7.52 -1.65 -5.54
N PHE A 53 -6.19 -1.80 -5.44
CA PHE A 53 -5.39 -1.00 -4.52
C PHE A 53 -5.09 0.42 -5.01
N ILE A 54 -5.30 0.76 -6.28
CA ILE A 54 -5.25 2.15 -6.77
C ILE A 54 -6.26 3.01 -6.00
N ASP A 55 -7.51 2.55 -5.88
CA ASP A 55 -8.59 3.29 -5.23
C ASP A 55 -8.60 3.09 -3.70
N PHE A 56 -8.01 1.98 -3.22
CA PHE A 56 -8.06 1.61 -1.80
C PHE A 56 -7.10 2.43 -0.92
N VAL A 57 -6.04 3.00 -1.48
CA VAL A 57 -5.05 3.80 -0.74
C VAL A 57 -5.55 5.25 -0.65
N ASP A 58 -6.69 5.46 0.00
CA ASP A 58 -7.19 6.80 0.31
C ASP A 58 -6.68 7.27 1.68
N TYR A 59 -6.92 8.55 1.98
CA TYR A 59 -6.53 9.24 3.21
C TYR A 59 -6.90 8.50 4.52
N PHE A 60 -8.00 7.77 4.50
CA PHE A 60 -8.49 6.95 5.63
C PHE A 60 -8.08 5.48 5.57
N ALA A 61 -7.32 5.07 4.55
CA ALA A 61 -6.87 3.68 4.46
C ALA A 61 -5.92 3.35 5.62
N PRO A 62 -6.01 2.12 6.16
CA PRO A 62 -4.99 1.61 7.07
C PRO A 62 -3.61 1.82 6.46
N SER A 63 -2.58 2.05 7.28
CA SER A 63 -1.22 2.06 6.75
C SER A 63 -1.00 0.77 5.95
N ALA A 64 -0.22 0.83 4.87
CA ALA A 64 0.05 -0.33 3.98
C ALA A 64 0.45 -1.60 4.76
N GLU A 65 0.98 -1.43 5.96
CA GLU A 65 1.36 -2.49 6.88
C GLU A 65 0.19 -3.31 7.44
N TYR A 66 -1.04 -2.81 7.39
CA TYR A 66 -2.25 -3.48 7.89
C TYR A 66 -3.13 -4.03 6.77
N VAL A 67 -2.79 -3.77 5.49
CA VAL A 67 -3.54 -4.28 4.35
C VAL A 67 -3.15 -5.72 4.07
N MET A 68 -4.06 -6.67 4.36
CA MET A 68 -3.80 -8.11 4.42
C MET A 68 -3.20 -8.71 3.15
N LEU A 69 -3.72 -8.34 1.98
CA LEU A 69 -3.33 -8.91 0.69
C LEU A 69 -2.66 -7.88 -0.22
N LEU A 70 -2.15 -6.77 0.34
CA LEU A 70 -1.54 -5.70 -0.47
C LEU A 70 -0.50 -6.24 -1.45
N HIS A 71 0.38 -7.13 -0.98
CA HIS A 71 1.47 -7.72 -1.80
C HIS A 71 0.99 -8.37 -3.10
N THR A 72 -0.27 -8.83 -3.17
CA THR A 72 -0.80 -9.47 -4.39
C THR A 72 -0.90 -8.51 -5.58
N TRP A 73 -0.75 -7.20 -5.38
CA TRP A 73 -0.75 -6.23 -6.46
C TRP A 73 0.31 -6.52 -7.53
N SER A 74 1.54 -6.87 -7.11
CA SER A 74 2.62 -7.13 -8.06
C SER A 74 2.39 -8.43 -8.84
N LEU A 75 1.76 -9.43 -8.20
CA LEU A 75 1.33 -10.65 -8.88
C LEU A 75 0.26 -10.33 -9.93
N GLY A 76 -0.67 -9.41 -9.64
CA GLY A 76 -1.64 -8.91 -10.62
C GLY A 76 -0.96 -8.31 -11.85
N VAL A 77 0.02 -7.44 -11.65
CA VAL A 77 0.84 -6.85 -12.73
C VAL A 77 1.54 -7.94 -13.56
N GLU A 78 2.17 -8.91 -12.89
CA GLU A 78 2.86 -10.01 -13.56
C GLU A 78 1.91 -10.87 -14.40
N GLU A 79 0.74 -11.26 -13.88
CA GLU A 79 -0.22 -12.10 -14.57
C GLU A 79 -0.85 -11.37 -15.77
N GLN A 80 -1.12 -10.07 -15.66
CA GLN A 80 -1.56 -9.24 -16.78
C GLN A 80 -0.48 -9.19 -17.87
N PHE A 81 0.79 -9.03 -17.50
CA PHE A 81 1.89 -9.11 -18.48
C PHE A 81 1.96 -10.49 -19.14
N TYR A 82 1.87 -11.58 -18.37
CA TYR A 82 1.91 -12.94 -18.91
C TYR A 82 0.70 -13.28 -19.79
N LEU A 83 -0.42 -12.62 -19.58
CA LEU A 83 -1.60 -12.75 -20.44
C LEU A 83 -1.39 -12.04 -21.79
N LEU A 84 -0.89 -10.81 -21.76
CA LEU A 84 -0.81 -9.93 -22.93
C LEU A 84 0.45 -10.16 -23.76
N PHE A 85 1.60 -10.28 -23.13
CA PHE A 85 2.88 -10.31 -23.83
C PHE A 85 3.05 -11.48 -24.81
N PRO A 86 2.66 -12.74 -24.53
CA PRO A 86 2.77 -13.83 -25.49
C PRO A 86 1.92 -13.61 -26.74
N LEU A 87 0.75 -12.97 -26.60
CA LEU A 87 -0.13 -12.63 -27.72
C LEU A 87 0.51 -11.55 -28.58
N ILE A 88 1.02 -10.48 -27.98
CA ILE A 88 1.73 -9.40 -28.67
C ILE A 88 2.97 -9.97 -29.37
N ALA A 89 3.74 -10.80 -28.68
CA ALA A 89 4.93 -11.45 -29.21
C ALA A 89 4.61 -12.33 -30.44
N PHE A 90 3.55 -13.12 -30.35
CA PHE A 90 3.08 -13.97 -31.44
C PHE A 90 2.67 -13.15 -32.67
N ILE A 91 1.85 -12.12 -32.47
CA ILE A 91 1.38 -11.24 -33.54
C ILE A 91 2.55 -10.49 -34.18
N ALA A 92 3.44 -9.91 -33.38
CA ALA A 92 4.61 -9.17 -33.85
C ALA A 92 5.56 -10.08 -34.65
N TYR A 93 5.87 -11.26 -34.13
CA TYR A 93 6.76 -12.19 -34.80
C TYR A 93 6.17 -12.70 -36.11
N ARG A 94 4.88 -13.04 -36.13
CA ARG A 94 4.18 -13.55 -37.31
C ARG A 94 4.10 -12.54 -38.44
N ASN A 95 3.81 -11.27 -38.13
CA ASN A 95 3.54 -10.25 -39.15
C ASN A 95 4.79 -9.44 -39.52
N LEU A 96 5.73 -9.25 -38.59
CA LEU A 96 6.90 -8.37 -38.78
C LEU A 96 8.24 -9.13 -38.77
N GLY A 97 8.20 -10.44 -38.53
CA GLY A 97 9.41 -11.26 -38.43
C GLY A 97 10.26 -10.94 -37.19
N LYS A 98 11.48 -11.50 -37.15
CA LYS A 98 12.38 -11.40 -35.98
C LYS A 98 12.77 -9.94 -35.66
N SER A 99 13.12 -9.16 -36.68
CA SER A 99 13.53 -7.75 -36.50
C SER A 99 12.39 -6.87 -36.04
N GLY A 100 11.19 -7.04 -36.60
CA GLY A 100 10.00 -6.31 -36.19
C GLY A 100 9.56 -6.69 -34.75
N PHE A 101 9.69 -7.95 -34.40
CA PHE A 101 9.44 -8.38 -33.02
C PHE A 101 10.38 -7.69 -32.00
N TRP A 102 11.69 -7.60 -32.32
CA TRP A 102 12.64 -6.85 -31.49
C TRP A 102 12.24 -5.37 -31.37
N ALA A 103 11.88 -4.74 -32.50
CA ALA A 103 11.43 -3.35 -32.49
C ALA A 103 10.20 -3.14 -31.58
N VAL A 104 9.20 -4.02 -31.66
CA VAL A 104 8.01 -3.96 -30.80
C VAL A 104 8.38 -4.09 -29.34
N VAL A 105 9.24 -5.05 -28.96
CA VAL A 105 9.68 -5.21 -27.56
C VAL A 105 10.38 -3.96 -27.03
N LEU A 106 11.28 -3.37 -27.85
CA LEU A 106 12.00 -2.14 -27.46
C LEU A 106 11.06 -0.92 -27.37
N ILE A 107 10.11 -0.78 -28.29
CA ILE A 107 9.11 0.30 -28.26
C ILE A 107 8.26 0.16 -26.98
N LEU A 108 7.75 -1.04 -26.68
CA LEU A 108 6.97 -1.28 -25.46
C LEU A 108 7.77 -0.96 -24.20
N LEU A 109 9.06 -1.32 -24.18
CA LEU A 109 9.94 -1.01 -23.05
C LEU A 109 10.07 0.50 -22.84
N VAL A 110 10.40 1.25 -23.94
CA VAL A 110 10.55 2.70 -23.87
C VAL A 110 9.24 3.40 -23.50
N VAL A 111 8.13 2.99 -24.09
CA VAL A 111 6.80 3.55 -23.78
C VAL A 111 6.42 3.28 -22.34
N SER A 112 6.60 2.06 -21.86
CA SER A 112 6.32 1.70 -20.46
C SER A 112 7.18 2.49 -19.47
N PHE A 113 8.46 2.66 -19.77
CA PHE A 113 9.37 3.49 -18.96
C PHE A 113 8.96 4.98 -18.98
N ALA A 114 8.59 5.50 -20.13
CA ALA A 114 8.09 6.88 -20.24
C ALA A 114 6.79 7.09 -19.46
N ILE A 115 5.86 6.12 -19.48
CA ILE A 115 4.64 6.14 -18.65
C ILE A 115 5.01 6.14 -17.17
N SER A 116 6.00 5.34 -16.75
CA SER A 116 6.50 5.27 -15.38
C SER A 116 7.01 6.64 -14.90
N GLU A 117 7.85 7.30 -15.68
CA GLU A 117 8.42 8.62 -15.33
C GLU A 117 7.37 9.74 -15.35
N TRP A 118 6.46 9.70 -16.33
CA TRP A 118 5.36 10.67 -16.40
C TRP A 118 4.39 10.49 -15.24
N GLY A 119 3.99 9.25 -14.96
CA GLY A 119 3.06 8.93 -13.88
C GLY A 119 3.61 9.25 -12.50
N LEU A 120 4.93 9.10 -12.28
CA LEU A 120 5.57 9.49 -11.04
C LEU A 120 5.38 10.97 -10.72
N ARG A 121 5.39 11.84 -11.74
CA ARG A 121 5.29 13.29 -11.58
C ARG A 121 3.85 13.78 -11.43
N ASN A 122 2.88 13.05 -11.99
CA ASN A 122 1.49 13.50 -12.07
C ASN A 122 0.57 12.74 -11.11
N GLU A 123 0.74 11.40 -11.01
CA GLU A 123 -0.12 10.51 -10.24
C GLU A 123 0.71 9.41 -9.56
N PRO A 124 1.59 9.72 -8.61
CA PRO A 124 2.58 8.78 -8.07
C PRO A 124 1.94 7.55 -7.43
N ARG A 125 0.78 7.69 -6.79
CA ARG A 125 0.06 6.57 -6.17
C ARG A 125 -0.50 5.60 -7.19
N ALA A 126 -1.29 6.11 -8.14
CA ALA A 126 -1.84 5.30 -9.21
C ALA A 126 -0.71 4.63 -10.01
N ASN A 127 0.35 5.39 -10.31
CA ASN A 127 1.51 4.92 -11.02
C ASN A 127 2.19 3.71 -10.37
N TYR A 128 2.24 3.67 -9.02
CA TYR A 128 2.85 2.56 -8.28
C TYR A 128 2.18 1.22 -8.57
N PHE A 129 0.85 1.20 -8.70
CA PHE A 129 0.05 -0.02 -8.93
C PHE A 129 -0.29 -0.25 -10.42
N PHE A 130 -0.09 0.74 -11.29
CA PHE A 130 -0.50 0.70 -12.68
C PHE A 130 0.39 -0.22 -13.51
N SER A 131 -0.18 -1.27 -14.09
CA SER A 131 0.59 -2.29 -14.82
C SER A 131 1.44 -1.75 -15.98
N PRO A 132 0.95 -0.84 -16.83
CA PRO A 132 1.76 -0.28 -17.91
C PRO A 132 3.01 0.46 -17.45
N SER A 133 3.02 1.08 -16.27
CA SER A 133 4.19 1.77 -15.73
C SER A 133 5.25 0.80 -15.16
N ARG A 134 4.91 -0.48 -15.02
CA ARG A 134 5.77 -1.54 -14.47
C ARG A 134 6.27 -2.53 -15.51
N PHE A 135 5.62 -2.60 -16.67
CA PHE A 135 5.96 -3.60 -17.69
C PHE A 135 7.40 -3.50 -18.21
N TRP A 136 8.01 -2.30 -18.19
CA TRP A 136 9.41 -2.13 -18.61
C TRP A 136 10.39 -2.94 -17.74
N GLU A 137 10.11 -3.13 -16.46
CA GLU A 137 10.92 -3.93 -15.55
C GLU A 137 10.94 -5.41 -15.99
N ILE A 138 9.78 -5.94 -16.38
CA ILE A 138 9.66 -7.32 -16.87
C ILE A 138 10.18 -7.44 -18.30
N LEU A 139 9.96 -6.42 -19.15
CA LEU A 139 10.45 -6.38 -20.53
C LEU A 139 11.97 -6.38 -20.63
N LEU A 140 12.69 -5.76 -19.67
CA LEU A 140 14.15 -5.87 -19.61
C LEU A 140 14.60 -7.34 -19.46
N GLY A 141 13.87 -8.12 -18.65
CA GLY A 141 14.09 -9.57 -18.57
C GLY A 141 13.82 -10.30 -19.91
N ALA A 142 12.78 -9.90 -20.64
CA ALA A 142 12.49 -10.43 -21.97
C ALA A 142 13.60 -10.08 -22.98
N VAL A 143 14.10 -8.83 -22.96
CA VAL A 143 15.25 -8.39 -23.79
C VAL A 143 16.49 -9.24 -23.47
N ALA A 144 16.79 -9.45 -22.18
CA ALA A 144 17.90 -10.30 -21.77
C ALA A 144 17.76 -11.74 -22.29
N ALA A 145 16.56 -12.31 -22.18
CA ALA A 145 16.28 -13.67 -22.69
C ALA A 145 16.45 -13.78 -24.22
N LEU A 146 15.98 -12.78 -24.96
CA LEU A 146 16.13 -12.70 -26.41
C LEU A 146 17.60 -12.54 -26.81
N TRP A 147 18.33 -11.69 -26.09
CA TRP A 147 19.77 -11.51 -26.28
C TRP A 147 20.52 -12.83 -26.09
N CYS A 148 20.28 -13.51 -24.96
CA CYS A 148 20.89 -14.81 -24.67
C CYS A 148 20.51 -15.90 -25.67
N SER A 149 19.32 -15.85 -26.27
CA SER A 149 18.91 -16.81 -27.32
C SER A 149 19.59 -16.58 -28.66
N SER A 150 20.06 -15.35 -28.90
CA SER A 150 20.67 -14.94 -30.16
C SER A 150 22.21 -14.94 -30.12
N HIS A 151 22.80 -15.01 -28.94
CA HIS A 151 24.26 -14.96 -28.73
C HIS A 151 24.67 -16.05 -27.76
N ASP A 152 25.82 -16.66 -28.01
CA ASP A 152 26.42 -17.61 -27.04
C ASP A 152 27.03 -16.81 -25.88
N THR A 153 26.18 -16.48 -24.90
CA THR A 153 26.60 -15.72 -23.71
C THR A 153 27.34 -16.62 -22.75
N LYS A 154 28.63 -16.40 -22.63
CA LYS A 154 29.50 -17.10 -21.64
C LYS A 154 29.33 -16.46 -20.25
N GLY A 155 29.61 -17.25 -19.21
CA GLY A 155 29.68 -16.72 -17.84
C GLY A 155 30.75 -15.63 -17.73
N ASN A 156 30.43 -14.54 -17.00
CA ASN A 156 31.34 -13.42 -16.76
C ASN A 156 31.22 -12.98 -15.31
N ASP A 157 32.24 -13.32 -14.51
CA ASP A 157 32.23 -13.06 -13.06
C ASP A 157 32.17 -11.56 -12.73
N PRO A 158 32.97 -10.66 -13.32
CA PRO A 158 32.86 -9.23 -13.06
C PRO A 158 31.45 -8.66 -13.29
N LEU A 159 30.80 -9.00 -14.40
CA LEU A 159 29.46 -8.53 -14.71
C LEU A 159 28.41 -9.16 -13.79
N ALA A 160 28.51 -10.43 -13.48
CA ALA A 160 27.65 -11.11 -12.53
C ALA A 160 27.78 -10.56 -11.11
N ALA A 161 29.02 -10.33 -10.67
CA ALA A 161 29.31 -9.75 -9.36
C ALA A 161 28.82 -8.28 -9.25
N MET A 162 29.00 -7.49 -10.30
CA MET A 162 28.47 -6.13 -10.38
C MET A 162 26.93 -6.11 -10.28
N GLY A 163 26.27 -7.03 -10.98
CA GLY A 163 24.82 -7.20 -10.88
C GLY A 163 24.38 -7.58 -9.46
N LEU A 164 25.05 -8.54 -8.81
CA LEU A 164 24.76 -8.92 -7.44
C LEU A 164 25.02 -7.78 -6.44
N ALA A 165 26.12 -7.04 -6.63
CA ALA A 165 26.44 -5.87 -5.82
C ALA A 165 25.38 -4.77 -5.96
N ALA A 166 24.89 -4.50 -7.18
CA ALA A 166 23.82 -3.52 -7.40
C ALA A 166 22.55 -3.91 -6.64
N LEU A 167 22.14 -5.20 -6.67
CA LEU A 167 21.01 -5.71 -5.90
C LEU A 167 21.22 -5.55 -4.38
N CYS A 168 22.38 -5.92 -3.87
CA CYS A 168 22.68 -5.79 -2.45
C CYS A 168 22.71 -4.31 -2.03
N LEU A 169 23.33 -3.45 -2.79
CA LEU A 169 23.46 -2.03 -2.47
C LEU A 169 22.10 -1.34 -2.45
N THR A 170 21.21 -1.61 -3.43
CA THR A 170 19.86 -1.03 -3.44
C THR A 170 19.05 -1.45 -2.22
N PHE A 171 19.22 -2.69 -1.75
CA PHE A 171 18.54 -3.17 -0.54
C PHE A 171 18.94 -2.42 0.73
N PHE A 172 20.18 -1.93 0.82
CA PHE A 172 20.68 -1.21 2.01
C PHE A 172 20.59 0.32 1.89
N ILE A 173 20.57 0.85 0.67
CA ILE A 173 20.63 2.31 0.43
C ILE A 173 19.23 2.89 0.23
N TYR A 174 18.29 2.10 -0.34
CA TYR A 174 16.97 2.61 -0.63
C TYR A 174 16.09 2.58 0.62
N ASP A 175 15.40 3.69 0.83
CA ASP A 175 14.46 3.91 1.92
C ASP A 175 13.12 4.45 1.40
N ASP A 176 12.21 4.77 2.31
CA ASP A 176 10.86 5.25 1.98
C ASP A 176 10.84 6.63 1.29
N SER A 177 11.96 7.34 1.24
CA SER A 177 12.08 8.63 0.53
C SER A 177 12.22 8.47 -0.98
N ILE A 178 12.57 7.27 -1.45
CA ILE A 178 12.77 6.99 -2.86
C ILE A 178 11.44 6.72 -3.54
N LEU A 179 11.14 7.53 -4.54
CA LEU A 179 9.90 7.43 -5.30
C LEU A 179 9.98 6.28 -6.33
N PHE A 180 9.06 5.32 -6.22
CA PHE A 180 8.89 4.21 -7.15
C PHE A 180 7.52 4.26 -7.83
N PRO A 181 7.42 3.70 -9.07
CA PRO A 181 8.47 3.31 -10.01
C PRO A 181 9.14 4.51 -10.65
N SER A 182 10.45 4.46 -10.83
CA SER A 182 11.22 5.53 -11.46
C SER A 182 12.56 5.01 -12.00
N TYR A 183 13.41 5.90 -12.50
CA TYR A 183 14.77 5.56 -12.90
C TYR A 183 15.60 4.90 -11.77
N TYR A 184 15.24 5.07 -10.49
CA TYR A 184 15.87 4.34 -9.38
C TYR A 184 15.69 2.83 -9.50
N ALA A 185 14.58 2.36 -10.08
CA ALA A 185 14.35 0.93 -10.33
C ALA A 185 15.29 0.33 -11.40
N LEU A 186 16.01 1.17 -12.18
CA LEU A 186 17.02 0.69 -13.15
C LEU A 186 18.16 -0.07 -12.46
N ALA A 187 18.61 0.38 -11.30
CA ALA A 187 19.75 -0.25 -10.61
C ALA A 187 19.43 -1.73 -10.23
N PRO A 188 18.36 -2.05 -9.51
CA PRO A 188 18.02 -3.45 -9.20
C PRO A 188 17.59 -4.24 -10.44
N THR A 189 16.93 -3.63 -11.41
CA THR A 189 16.47 -4.34 -12.62
C THR A 189 17.64 -4.71 -13.53
N ILE A 190 18.56 -3.78 -13.81
CA ILE A 190 19.78 -4.05 -14.57
C ILE A 190 20.66 -5.03 -13.79
N GLY A 191 20.79 -4.87 -12.46
CA GLY A 191 21.49 -5.82 -11.60
C GLY A 191 20.96 -7.24 -11.77
N THR A 192 19.65 -7.41 -11.76
CA THR A 192 18.99 -8.71 -12.03
C THR A 192 19.31 -9.25 -13.41
N VAL A 193 19.23 -8.41 -14.45
CA VAL A 193 19.57 -8.79 -15.83
C VAL A 193 21.00 -9.27 -15.94
N LEU A 194 21.95 -8.58 -15.31
CA LEU A 194 23.37 -8.96 -15.30
C LEU A 194 23.58 -10.32 -14.63
N VAL A 195 22.96 -10.55 -13.47
CA VAL A 195 23.03 -11.85 -12.77
C VAL A 195 22.42 -12.95 -13.62
N LEU A 196 21.23 -12.77 -14.18
CA LEU A 196 20.56 -13.77 -15.02
C LEU A 196 21.34 -14.11 -16.30
N THR A 197 22.02 -13.12 -16.87
CA THR A 197 22.77 -13.28 -18.11
C THR A 197 24.13 -13.90 -17.90
N TYR A 198 24.87 -13.49 -16.88
CA TYR A 198 26.31 -13.77 -16.74
C TYR A 198 26.67 -14.68 -15.58
N ALA A 199 25.79 -14.90 -14.57
CA ALA A 199 26.07 -15.87 -13.49
C ALA A 199 25.85 -17.31 -13.98
N ARG A 200 26.73 -17.78 -14.84
CA ARG A 200 26.63 -19.11 -15.50
C ARG A 200 27.91 -19.92 -15.35
N GLY A 201 27.77 -21.23 -15.50
CA GLY A 201 28.90 -22.16 -15.51
C GLY A 201 29.68 -22.15 -14.20
N SER A 202 31.00 -21.91 -14.28
CA SER A 202 31.93 -21.97 -13.13
C SER A 202 32.14 -20.62 -12.44
N THR A 203 31.37 -19.57 -12.77
CA THR A 203 31.51 -18.26 -12.13
C THR A 203 31.31 -18.34 -10.62
N MET A 204 32.03 -17.52 -9.85
CA MET A 204 31.91 -17.46 -8.39
C MET A 204 30.51 -17.06 -7.96
N THR A 205 29.91 -16.10 -8.66
CA THR A 205 28.52 -15.67 -8.43
C THR A 205 27.54 -16.83 -8.62
N ALA A 206 27.69 -17.65 -9.67
CA ALA A 206 26.85 -18.83 -9.88
C ALA A 206 27.03 -19.87 -8.76
N LYS A 207 28.28 -20.13 -8.32
CA LYS A 207 28.56 -21.05 -7.20
C LYS A 207 27.91 -20.57 -5.90
N LEU A 208 27.98 -19.25 -5.61
CA LEU A 208 27.34 -18.65 -4.45
C LEU A 208 25.82 -18.85 -4.49
N LEU A 209 25.18 -18.53 -5.62
CA LEU A 209 23.71 -18.66 -5.78
C LEU A 209 23.25 -20.13 -5.79
N GLN A 210 24.12 -21.06 -6.16
CA GLN A 210 23.85 -22.52 -6.11
C GLN A 210 24.11 -23.14 -4.75
N TYR A 211 24.65 -22.39 -3.78
CA TYR A 211 24.87 -22.88 -2.42
C TYR A 211 23.56 -23.38 -1.82
N ARG A 212 23.59 -24.62 -1.25
CA ARG A 212 22.38 -25.36 -0.86
C ARG A 212 21.34 -24.56 -0.06
N PRO A 213 21.69 -23.81 0.99
CA PRO A 213 20.74 -22.99 1.74
C PRO A 213 20.06 -21.92 0.89
N LEU A 214 20.84 -21.16 0.10
CA LEU A 214 20.30 -20.11 -0.78
C LEU A 214 19.36 -20.67 -1.85
N ARG A 215 19.76 -21.80 -2.45
CA ARG A 215 18.91 -22.53 -3.38
C ARG A 215 17.61 -23.02 -2.73
N SER A 216 17.65 -23.50 -1.50
CA SER A 216 16.47 -23.96 -0.77
C SER A 216 15.50 -22.81 -0.51
N VAL A 217 16.00 -21.65 -0.08
CA VAL A 217 15.19 -20.44 0.06
C VAL A 217 14.59 -20.04 -1.29
N GLY A 218 15.38 -20.05 -2.36
CA GLY A 218 14.90 -19.76 -3.71
C GLY A 218 13.76 -20.70 -4.19
N LEU A 219 13.79 -21.98 -3.79
CA LEU A 219 12.74 -22.93 -4.16
C LEU A 219 11.40 -22.63 -3.50
N ILE A 220 11.39 -22.14 -2.26
CA ILE A 220 10.18 -21.80 -1.51
C ILE A 220 9.81 -20.31 -1.62
N SER A 221 10.59 -19.50 -2.34
CA SER A 221 10.46 -18.03 -2.37
C SER A 221 9.10 -17.54 -2.80
N PHE A 222 8.45 -18.19 -3.77
CA PHE A 222 7.11 -17.83 -4.20
C PHE A 222 6.08 -18.05 -3.09
N SER A 223 6.12 -19.19 -2.42
CA SER A 223 5.28 -19.44 -1.27
C SER A 223 5.60 -18.48 -0.12
N ALA A 224 6.88 -18.13 0.12
CA ALA A 224 7.28 -17.15 1.13
C ALA A 224 6.72 -15.75 0.80
N TYR A 225 6.77 -15.36 -0.47
CA TYR A 225 6.13 -14.14 -0.95
C TYR A 225 4.61 -14.14 -0.70
N LEU A 226 3.92 -15.25 -0.87
CA LEU A 226 2.48 -15.31 -0.61
C LEU A 226 2.15 -15.22 0.90
N TRP A 227 2.93 -15.84 1.77
CA TRP A 227 2.62 -15.94 3.19
C TRP A 227 3.11 -14.78 4.05
N HIS A 228 4.15 -14.02 3.62
CA HIS A 228 4.78 -13.02 4.49
C HIS A 228 3.81 -11.94 4.96
N GLN A 229 3.08 -11.32 4.05
CA GLN A 229 2.18 -10.21 4.38
C GLN A 229 1.02 -10.65 5.28
N PRO A 230 0.25 -11.72 4.97
CA PRO A 230 -0.79 -12.20 5.86
C PRO A 230 -0.29 -12.50 7.28
N VAL A 231 0.85 -13.18 7.42
CA VAL A 231 1.42 -13.51 8.74
C VAL A 231 1.76 -12.24 9.53
N PHE A 232 2.41 -11.26 8.89
CA PHE A 232 2.72 -10.00 9.56
C PHE A 232 1.47 -9.21 9.93
N VAL A 233 0.48 -9.15 9.04
CA VAL A 233 -0.77 -8.39 9.30
C VAL A 233 -1.57 -9.03 10.43
N PHE A 234 -1.77 -10.35 10.45
CA PHE A 234 -2.45 -11.01 11.55
C PHE A 234 -1.72 -10.78 12.89
N ALA A 235 -0.39 -10.87 12.90
CA ALA A 235 0.38 -10.57 14.10
C ALA A 235 0.19 -9.13 14.58
N ARG A 236 0.20 -8.15 13.68
CA ARG A 236 -0.04 -6.75 14.03
C ARG A 236 -1.47 -6.50 14.54
N LEU A 237 -2.47 -7.11 13.91
CA LEU A 237 -3.86 -7.01 14.35
C LEU A 237 -4.07 -7.61 15.74
N ASP A 238 -3.31 -8.64 16.10
CA ASP A 238 -3.30 -9.22 17.46
C ASP A 238 -2.44 -8.38 18.45
N GLY A 239 -1.81 -7.30 17.99
CA GLY A 239 -1.04 -6.36 18.82
C GLY A 239 0.43 -6.76 19.03
N TYR A 240 0.96 -7.72 18.29
CA TYR A 240 2.38 -8.02 18.33
C TYR A 240 3.19 -6.92 17.62
N LYS A 241 4.23 -6.43 18.28
CA LYS A 241 5.17 -5.47 17.70
C LYS A 241 6.15 -6.20 16.78
N THR A 242 5.89 -6.14 15.48
CA THR A 242 6.70 -6.82 14.46
C THR A 242 8.12 -6.27 14.34
N SER A 243 8.41 -5.10 14.93
CA SER A 243 9.74 -4.50 15.02
C SER A 243 10.61 -5.08 16.14
N GLU A 244 10.04 -5.80 17.11
CA GLU A 244 10.80 -6.46 18.17
C GLU A 244 11.54 -7.67 17.61
N SER A 245 12.84 -7.77 17.84
CA SER A 245 13.72 -8.80 17.24
C SER A 245 13.23 -10.23 17.45
N LEU A 246 12.77 -10.57 18.65
CA LEU A 246 12.29 -11.92 18.95
C LEU A 246 10.99 -12.24 18.20
N THR A 247 10.05 -11.30 18.18
CA THR A 247 8.80 -11.40 17.42
C THR A 247 9.09 -11.53 15.92
N ALA A 248 9.97 -10.70 15.38
CA ALA A 248 10.36 -10.76 13.98
C ALA A 248 10.96 -12.13 13.60
N VAL A 249 11.88 -12.65 14.40
CA VAL A 249 12.48 -13.99 14.18
C VAL A 249 11.41 -15.08 14.22
N ALA A 250 10.50 -15.05 15.20
CA ALA A 250 9.41 -16.01 15.30
C ALA A 250 8.48 -15.96 14.07
N LEU A 251 8.09 -14.77 13.62
CA LEU A 251 7.26 -14.61 12.44
C LEU A 251 7.95 -15.06 11.16
N ILE A 252 9.24 -14.76 10.99
CA ILE A 252 10.04 -15.28 9.87
C ILE A 252 10.07 -16.81 9.89
N ALA A 253 10.26 -17.43 11.05
CA ALA A 253 10.24 -18.89 11.17
C ALA A 253 8.87 -19.47 10.77
N VAL A 254 7.76 -18.84 11.19
CA VAL A 254 6.39 -19.21 10.78
C VAL A 254 6.22 -19.09 9.27
N ILE A 255 6.67 -17.97 8.68
CA ILE A 255 6.60 -17.75 7.24
C ILE A 255 7.37 -18.84 6.49
N LEU A 256 8.59 -19.14 6.90
CA LEU A 256 9.42 -20.18 6.26
C LEU A 256 8.78 -21.58 6.39
N LEU A 257 8.20 -21.90 7.54
CA LEU A 257 7.49 -23.16 7.76
C LEU A 257 6.27 -23.28 6.84
N LEU A 258 5.38 -22.28 6.84
CA LEU A 258 4.20 -22.24 5.98
C LEU A 258 4.59 -22.31 4.51
N SER A 259 5.67 -21.62 4.13
CA SER A 259 6.20 -21.63 2.77
C SER A 259 6.72 -23.02 2.36
N ALA A 260 7.44 -23.68 3.23
CA ALA A 260 7.95 -25.04 2.97
C ALA A 260 6.79 -26.05 2.86
N LEU A 261 5.78 -25.95 3.72
CA LEU A 261 4.57 -26.79 3.67
C LEU A 261 3.77 -26.53 2.40
N SER A 262 3.50 -25.25 2.08
CA SER A 262 2.80 -24.85 0.86
C SER A 262 3.55 -25.32 -0.38
N TRP A 263 4.87 -25.10 -0.46
CA TRP A 263 5.69 -25.57 -1.56
C TRP A 263 5.66 -27.09 -1.71
N ARG A 264 5.85 -27.84 -0.60
CA ARG A 264 5.93 -29.31 -0.62
C ARG A 264 4.62 -29.98 -0.95
N PHE A 265 3.51 -29.52 -0.36
CA PHE A 265 2.22 -30.22 -0.40
C PHE A 265 1.21 -29.62 -1.39
N VAL A 266 1.37 -28.34 -1.74
CA VAL A 266 0.45 -27.66 -2.66
C VAL A 266 1.14 -27.41 -4.01
N GLU A 267 2.26 -26.68 -4.02
CA GLU A 267 2.90 -26.25 -5.28
C GLU A 267 3.53 -27.42 -6.07
N GLN A 268 4.37 -28.23 -5.42
CA GLN A 268 5.08 -29.33 -6.08
C GLN A 268 4.15 -30.35 -6.76
N PRO A 269 3.06 -30.81 -6.15
CA PRO A 269 2.18 -31.78 -6.79
C PRO A 269 1.54 -31.28 -8.10
N PHE A 270 1.32 -29.97 -8.24
CA PHE A 270 0.78 -29.40 -9.49
C PHE A 270 1.87 -29.15 -10.54
N ARG A 271 3.13 -28.94 -10.13
CA ARG A 271 4.25 -28.68 -11.03
C ARG A 271 4.80 -29.94 -11.69
N THR A 272 4.83 -31.05 -10.96
CA THR A 272 5.56 -32.27 -11.36
C THR A 272 4.69 -33.33 -12.01
N THR A 273 3.38 -33.19 -12.00
CA THR A 273 2.45 -34.24 -12.43
C THR A 273 2.27 -34.27 -13.94
N GLN A 274 2.34 -35.48 -14.53
CA GLN A 274 2.06 -35.74 -15.93
C GLN A 274 0.58 -35.71 -16.26
N THR A 275 0.26 -35.59 -17.53
CA THR A 275 -1.03 -35.18 -18.14
C THR A 275 -2.37 -35.74 -17.56
N PRO A 276 -2.54 -37.00 -17.16
CA PRO A 276 -3.88 -37.48 -16.75
C PRO A 276 -4.36 -36.97 -15.39
N VAL A 277 -3.46 -36.75 -14.44
CA VAL A 277 -3.83 -36.24 -13.09
C VAL A 277 -4.20 -34.75 -13.11
N ILE A 278 -3.83 -34.03 -14.15
CA ILE A 278 -4.17 -32.61 -14.34
C ILE A 278 -5.64 -32.43 -14.69
N LEU A 279 -6.21 -33.34 -15.50
CA LEU A 279 -7.63 -33.31 -15.82
C LEU A 279 -8.50 -33.50 -14.56
N LEU A 280 -8.00 -34.24 -13.55
CA LEU A 280 -8.68 -34.41 -12.27
C LEU A 280 -8.45 -33.22 -11.31
N ARG A 281 -7.36 -32.46 -11.46
CA ARG A 281 -7.02 -31.33 -10.58
C ARG A 281 -7.52 -29.98 -11.09
N ALA A 282 -7.75 -29.83 -12.39
CA ALA A 282 -8.34 -28.61 -12.96
C ALA A 282 -9.72 -28.28 -12.35
N PRO A 283 -10.65 -29.23 -12.19
CA PRO A 283 -11.95 -28.96 -11.53
C PRO A 283 -11.77 -28.45 -10.09
N VAL A 284 -10.79 -28.98 -9.33
CA VAL A 284 -10.51 -28.52 -7.97
C VAL A 284 -10.10 -27.05 -7.96
N LEU A 285 -9.21 -26.64 -8.87
CA LEU A 285 -8.81 -25.22 -8.98
C LEU A 285 -10.00 -24.34 -9.38
N TRP A 286 -10.84 -24.79 -10.33
CA TRP A 286 -12.05 -24.06 -10.72
C TRP A 286 -13.04 -23.95 -9.58
N MET A 287 -13.31 -25.05 -8.87
CA MET A 287 -14.22 -25.02 -7.71
C MET A 287 -13.67 -24.11 -6.60
N THR A 288 -12.38 -24.12 -6.36
CA THR A 288 -11.76 -23.23 -5.37
C THR A 288 -11.87 -21.77 -5.81
N ALA A 289 -11.62 -21.46 -7.09
CA ALA A 289 -11.78 -20.10 -7.62
C ALA A 289 -13.23 -19.63 -7.49
N VAL A 290 -14.19 -20.44 -7.90
CA VAL A 290 -15.63 -20.12 -7.80
C VAL A 290 -16.05 -19.97 -6.33
N GLY A 291 -15.60 -20.88 -5.45
CA GLY A 291 -15.88 -20.82 -4.02
C GLY A 291 -15.31 -19.57 -3.36
N LEU A 292 -14.07 -19.21 -3.66
CA LEU A 292 -13.44 -17.98 -3.18
C LEU A 292 -14.18 -16.74 -3.70
N THR A 293 -14.53 -16.72 -4.97
CA THR A 293 -15.30 -15.62 -5.57
C THR A 293 -16.66 -15.48 -4.88
N ALA A 294 -17.40 -16.58 -4.72
CA ALA A 294 -18.70 -16.55 -4.04
C ALA A 294 -18.58 -16.09 -2.58
N LEU A 295 -17.62 -16.64 -1.83
CA LEU A 295 -17.38 -16.26 -0.43
C LEU A 295 -16.99 -14.77 -0.33
N SER A 296 -16.17 -14.29 -1.26
CA SER A 296 -15.77 -12.89 -1.32
C SER A 296 -16.93 -11.96 -1.62
N LEU A 297 -17.81 -12.31 -2.57
CA LEU A 297 -19.01 -11.54 -2.87
C LEU A 297 -19.95 -11.49 -1.66
N VAL A 298 -20.14 -12.63 -0.99
CA VAL A 298 -20.92 -12.69 0.26
C VAL A 298 -20.31 -11.80 1.34
N GLY A 299 -19.02 -11.90 1.59
CA GLY A 299 -18.33 -11.10 2.60
C GLY A 299 -18.31 -9.59 2.30
N TYR A 300 -18.31 -9.24 1.01
CA TYR A 300 -18.27 -7.84 0.56
C TYR A 300 -19.64 -7.17 0.55
N PHE A 301 -20.68 -7.85 0.04
CA PHE A 301 -22.00 -7.25 -0.20
C PHE A 301 -23.04 -7.55 0.86
N THR A 302 -22.80 -8.48 1.80
CA THR A 302 -23.80 -8.87 2.78
C THR A 302 -23.41 -8.53 4.20
N SER A 303 -24.40 -8.49 5.09
CA SER A 303 -24.21 -8.37 6.54
C SER A 303 -23.98 -9.73 7.24
N LEU A 304 -23.82 -10.82 6.50
CA LEU A 304 -23.56 -12.14 7.07
C LEU A 304 -22.42 -12.19 8.10
N PRO A 305 -21.29 -11.47 7.92
CA PRO A 305 -20.26 -11.41 8.94
C PRO A 305 -20.74 -10.87 10.30
N MET A 306 -21.79 -10.06 10.32
CA MET A 306 -22.41 -9.52 11.55
C MET A 306 -23.13 -10.59 12.36
N LEU A 307 -23.66 -11.64 11.74
CA LEU A 307 -24.42 -12.70 12.43
C LEU A 307 -23.60 -13.53 13.42
N ARG A 308 -22.27 -13.39 13.40
CA ARG A 308 -21.36 -14.02 14.36
C ARG A 308 -21.38 -13.37 15.74
N PHE A 309 -21.85 -12.14 15.82
CA PHE A 309 -21.81 -11.31 17.02
C PHE A 309 -23.18 -11.32 17.69
N ASN A 310 -23.20 -11.21 19.01
CA ASN A 310 -24.44 -11.04 19.77
C ASN A 310 -25.08 -9.66 19.46
N ASP A 311 -26.33 -9.46 19.89
CA ASP A 311 -27.07 -8.23 19.57
C ASP A 311 -26.41 -6.96 20.11
N ALA A 312 -25.73 -7.03 21.28
CA ALA A 312 -25.02 -5.91 21.86
C ALA A 312 -23.79 -5.53 21.01
N ASP A 313 -23.01 -6.53 20.60
CA ASP A 313 -21.85 -6.33 19.75
C ASP A 313 -22.24 -5.86 18.35
N GLN A 314 -23.35 -6.41 17.79
CA GLN A 314 -23.88 -5.94 16.51
C GLN A 314 -24.28 -4.47 16.57
N ARG A 315 -24.91 -4.03 17.65
CA ARG A 315 -25.23 -2.61 17.86
C ARG A 315 -23.97 -1.77 17.91
N LEU A 316 -22.97 -2.18 18.69
CA LEU A 316 -21.67 -1.47 18.77
C LEU A 316 -20.99 -1.37 17.41
N LEU A 317 -20.91 -2.50 16.68
CA LEU A 317 -20.29 -2.55 15.35
C LEU A 317 -21.09 -1.80 14.27
N SER A 318 -22.41 -1.67 14.44
CA SER A 318 -23.25 -0.88 13.55
C SER A 318 -23.07 0.63 13.75
N VAL A 319 -22.85 1.06 14.98
CA VAL A 319 -22.52 2.45 15.35
C VAL A 319 -21.28 2.89 14.58
N THR A 320 -20.18 2.13 14.64
CA THR A 320 -18.94 2.47 13.92
C THR A 320 -19.10 2.60 12.42
N ARG A 321 -20.12 2.01 11.82
CA ARG A 321 -20.40 2.10 10.36
C ARG A 321 -21.31 3.29 9.99
N ARG A 322 -22.24 3.67 10.86
CA ARG A 322 -23.13 4.81 10.65
C ARG A 322 -22.45 6.14 10.93
N ASP A 323 -21.54 6.16 11.88
CA ASP A 323 -21.01 7.39 12.46
C ASP A 323 -19.82 7.97 11.67
N ALA A 324 -19.23 7.25 10.72
CA ALA A 324 -18.26 7.86 9.80
C ALA A 324 -18.86 9.07 9.04
N ASN A 325 -20.18 9.07 8.80
CA ASN A 325 -20.89 10.23 8.23
C ASN A 325 -21.34 11.23 9.31
N TYR A 326 -21.68 10.80 10.52
CA TYR A 326 -22.07 11.63 11.65
C TYR A 326 -20.92 12.56 12.06
N TYR A 327 -19.74 12.01 12.24
CA TYR A 327 -18.54 12.78 12.61
C TYR A 327 -18.03 13.74 11.52
N GLN A 328 -18.40 13.57 10.25
CA GLN A 328 -17.89 14.41 9.17
C GLN A 328 -18.78 15.60 8.80
N ARG A 329 -20.09 15.58 9.09
CA ARG A 329 -21.01 16.60 8.60
C ARG A 329 -21.74 17.39 9.70
N ASP A 330 -22.15 16.71 10.78
CA ASP A 330 -23.14 17.32 11.69
C ASP A 330 -22.52 18.13 12.83
N ILE A 331 -21.25 17.87 13.19
CA ILE A 331 -20.59 18.56 14.31
C ILE A 331 -19.77 19.75 13.83
N ASP A 332 -19.11 19.66 12.67
CA ASP A 332 -18.24 20.72 12.17
C ASP A 332 -19.03 21.89 11.54
N ASP A 333 -20.14 21.59 10.83
CA ASP A 333 -20.85 22.56 10.02
C ASP A 333 -21.36 23.79 10.81
N PRO A 334 -21.88 23.67 12.06
CA PRO A 334 -22.33 24.84 12.84
C PRO A 334 -21.18 25.78 13.23
N TYR A 335 -19.96 25.26 13.32
CA TYR A 335 -18.78 26.01 13.78
C TYR A 335 -17.81 26.34 12.65
N LEU A 336 -18.04 25.81 11.44
CA LEU A 336 -17.12 25.93 10.31
C LEU A 336 -17.01 27.37 9.82
N ARG A 337 -15.82 27.96 9.96
CA ARG A 337 -15.50 29.34 9.57
C ARG A 337 -16.46 30.39 10.18
N ARG A 338 -17.06 30.06 11.30
CA ARG A 338 -17.97 30.97 11.98
C ARG A 338 -17.15 32.12 12.59
N PRO A 339 -17.53 33.39 12.33
CA PRO A 339 -16.95 34.51 13.07
C PRO A 339 -17.36 34.43 14.55
N PHE A 340 -16.51 34.86 15.44
CA PHE A 340 -16.86 34.99 16.85
C PHE A 340 -17.93 36.07 17.08
N ASP A 341 -18.85 35.79 17.98
CA ASP A 341 -19.83 36.76 18.43
C ASP A 341 -19.19 37.73 19.43
N THR A 342 -19.21 39.03 19.14
CA THR A 342 -18.64 40.03 20.03
C THR A 342 -19.44 40.24 21.30
N GLN A 343 -20.69 39.79 21.33
CA GLN A 343 -21.60 39.88 22.50
C GLN A 343 -21.62 38.62 23.32
N ASP A 344 -21.02 37.53 22.82
CA ASP A 344 -20.96 36.24 23.57
C ASP A 344 -19.90 36.33 24.65
N PRO A 345 -20.27 36.10 25.93
CA PRO A 345 -19.32 36.13 27.05
C PRO A 345 -18.47 34.85 27.14
N ARG A 346 -18.78 33.81 26.38
CA ARG A 346 -18.05 32.54 26.42
C ARG A 346 -16.63 32.70 25.85
N PRO A 347 -15.66 31.89 26.32
CA PRO A 347 -14.31 31.89 25.78
C PRO A 347 -14.31 31.62 24.27
N LYS A 348 -13.60 32.46 23.51
CA LYS A 348 -13.45 32.34 22.04
C LYS A 348 -12.33 31.39 21.69
N VAL A 349 -12.67 30.26 21.08
CA VAL A 349 -11.73 29.22 20.76
C VAL A 349 -11.63 28.98 19.25
N ALA A 350 -10.47 29.25 18.66
CA ALA A 350 -10.17 28.94 17.28
C ALA A 350 -9.55 27.53 17.16
N PHE A 351 -10.25 26.62 16.52
CA PHE A 351 -9.77 25.27 16.22
C PHE A 351 -9.18 25.24 14.81
N ILE A 352 -7.89 24.94 14.72
CA ILE A 352 -7.17 24.92 13.43
C ILE A 352 -6.52 23.54 13.27
N GLY A 353 -6.86 22.82 12.22
CA GLY A 353 -6.29 21.50 12.01
C GLY A 353 -6.95 20.65 10.94
N ASP A 354 -6.51 19.40 10.87
CA ASP A 354 -7.00 18.37 9.98
C ASP A 354 -8.10 17.50 10.64
N SER A 355 -8.32 16.29 10.12
CA SER A 355 -9.26 15.32 10.69
C SER A 355 -8.97 14.95 12.15
N TYR A 356 -7.72 15.06 12.62
CA TYR A 356 -7.37 14.84 14.04
C TYR A 356 -7.91 15.96 14.93
N GLY A 357 -7.90 17.19 14.44
CA GLY A 357 -8.57 18.32 15.10
C GLY A 357 -10.07 18.11 15.19
N ARG A 358 -10.67 17.59 14.12
CA ARG A 358 -12.09 17.25 14.07
C ARG A 358 -12.46 16.16 15.10
N ASP A 359 -11.66 15.12 15.20
CA ASP A 359 -11.87 14.10 16.22
C ASP A 359 -11.75 14.66 17.65
N PHE A 360 -10.87 15.64 17.85
CA PHE A 360 -10.79 16.32 19.16
C PHE A 360 -12.05 17.14 19.44
N MET A 361 -12.59 17.83 18.44
CA MET A 361 -13.88 18.49 18.52
C MET A 361 -15.01 17.54 18.92
N ASN A 362 -15.04 16.33 18.35
CA ASN A 362 -16.03 15.31 18.71
C ASN A 362 -15.96 14.94 20.19
N VAL A 363 -14.75 14.79 20.74
CA VAL A 363 -14.56 14.51 22.18
C VAL A 363 -15.10 15.65 23.02
N LEU A 364 -14.88 16.90 22.64
CA LEU A 364 -15.41 18.06 23.36
C LEU A 364 -16.94 18.14 23.27
N ASN A 365 -17.51 17.81 22.10
CA ASN A 365 -18.96 17.76 21.90
C ASN A 365 -19.62 16.67 22.74
N GLU A 366 -19.08 15.46 22.76
CA GLU A 366 -19.58 14.35 23.58
C GLU A 366 -19.53 14.66 25.10
N ARG A 367 -18.61 15.52 25.49
CA ARG A 367 -18.50 16.01 26.87
C ARG A 367 -19.31 17.29 27.12
N GLN A 368 -20.07 17.78 26.14
CA GLN A 368 -20.85 19.02 26.18
C GLN A 368 -20.00 20.29 26.47
N ILE A 369 -18.67 20.21 26.30
CA ILE A 369 -17.76 21.35 26.53
C ILE A 369 -17.92 22.41 25.46
N LEU A 370 -18.30 22.02 24.22
CA LEU A 370 -18.52 22.98 23.13
C LEU A 370 -19.66 23.95 23.39
N GLU A 371 -20.64 23.59 24.23
CA GLU A 371 -21.75 24.47 24.60
C GLU A 371 -21.28 25.65 25.45
N ASP A 372 -20.17 25.49 26.17
CA ASP A 372 -19.56 26.50 27.01
C ASP A 372 -18.56 27.40 26.28
N LEU A 373 -18.35 27.19 24.96
CA LEU A 373 -17.38 27.89 24.13
C LEU A 373 -18.04 28.63 22.97
N ASP A 374 -17.51 29.82 22.63
CA ASP A 374 -17.72 30.40 21.30
C ASP A 374 -16.62 29.83 20.37
N ALA A 375 -16.99 28.85 19.57
CA ALA A 375 -16.06 28.06 18.78
C ALA A 375 -16.06 28.46 17.30
N SER A 376 -14.86 28.54 16.71
CA SER A 376 -14.64 28.75 15.27
C SER A 376 -13.68 27.69 14.73
N VAL A 377 -14.09 26.94 13.71
CA VAL A 377 -13.34 25.79 13.19
C VAL A 377 -12.77 26.08 11.81
N TRP A 378 -11.48 25.85 11.66
CA TRP A 378 -10.72 26.06 10.44
C TRP A 378 -10.03 24.74 10.03
N GLY A 379 -10.73 23.96 9.20
CA GLY A 379 -10.17 22.70 8.68
C GLY A 379 -9.06 22.98 7.66
N ILE A 380 -7.90 22.38 7.83
CA ILE A 380 -6.76 22.42 6.90
C ILE A 380 -6.42 20.97 6.56
N SER A 381 -6.16 20.67 5.28
CA SER A 381 -5.75 19.33 4.88
C SER A 381 -4.42 18.96 5.54
N ASN A 382 -4.30 17.71 6.00
CA ASN A 382 -3.02 17.21 6.54
C ASN A 382 -1.90 17.24 5.50
N LYS A 383 -2.23 17.21 4.20
CA LYS A 383 -1.28 17.38 3.11
C LYS A 383 -0.65 18.76 3.11
N CYS A 384 -1.42 19.78 3.51
CA CYS A 384 -1.00 21.18 3.49
C CYS A 384 -0.49 21.68 4.83
N ALA A 385 -0.63 20.91 5.88
CA ALA A 385 -0.30 21.21 7.27
C ALA A 385 -0.83 22.57 7.79
N PRO A 386 -1.19 22.69 9.05
CA PRO A 386 -1.75 23.91 9.63
C PRO A 386 -0.67 24.93 9.95
N PHE A 387 0.19 25.27 8.98
CA PHE A 387 1.31 26.18 9.19
C PHE A 387 0.97 27.61 8.80
N PHE A 388 1.47 28.56 9.59
CA PHE A 388 1.47 29.98 9.31
C PHE A 388 2.92 30.44 9.08
N LEU A 389 3.35 30.41 7.82
CA LEU A 389 4.72 30.73 7.43
C LEU A 389 4.76 32.09 6.73
N ARG A 390 5.78 32.90 7.06
CA ARG A 390 6.02 34.21 6.40
C ARG A 390 6.78 34.09 5.08
N LYS A 391 7.58 33.05 4.94
CA LYS A 391 8.34 32.77 3.71
C LYS A 391 7.48 32.02 2.72
N THR A 392 7.43 32.55 1.50
CA THR A 392 6.67 32.00 0.39
C THR A 392 7.15 30.62 -0.03
N ASP A 393 6.24 29.70 -0.11
CA ASP A 393 5.95 28.57 -1.03
C ASP A 393 7.08 27.86 -1.79
N GLN A 394 8.31 28.36 -1.88
CA GLN A 394 9.35 27.67 -2.66
C GLN A 394 9.94 26.45 -1.94
N ASP A 395 10.00 26.46 -0.60
CA ASP A 395 10.55 25.36 0.18
C ASP A 395 9.52 24.26 0.49
N LEU A 396 8.22 24.57 0.41
CA LEU A 396 7.14 23.60 0.61
C LEU A 396 6.81 22.78 -0.64
N ARG A 397 7.33 23.14 -1.81
CA ARG A 397 7.09 22.43 -3.08
C ARG A 397 7.61 20.99 -3.10
N TYR A 398 8.45 20.59 -2.17
CA TYR A 398 8.94 19.21 -2.03
C TYR A 398 8.03 18.31 -1.19
N ILE A 399 6.99 18.86 -0.59
CA ILE A 399 6.17 18.16 0.42
C ILE A 399 4.74 17.96 -0.08
N TRP A 400 4.53 17.24 -1.20
CA TRP A 400 3.21 16.79 -1.68
C TRP A 400 2.33 17.88 -2.34
N ASP A 401 2.10 17.73 -3.65
CA ASP A 401 1.10 18.44 -4.45
C ASP A 401 0.93 19.94 -4.15
N ALA A 402 1.90 20.73 -4.59
CA ALA A 402 1.87 22.20 -4.54
C ALA A 402 0.61 22.82 -5.20
N ILE A 403 -0.09 22.08 -6.07
CA ILE A 403 -1.31 22.51 -6.77
C ILE A 403 -2.48 22.50 -5.82
N ASP A 404 -2.64 21.49 -4.96
CA ASP A 404 -3.77 21.37 -4.04
C ASP A 404 -3.64 22.29 -2.80
N CYS A 405 -2.43 22.72 -2.45
CA CYS A 405 -2.21 23.54 -1.26
C CYS A 405 -2.22 25.04 -1.54
N ALA A 406 -2.04 25.48 -2.79
CA ALA A 406 -2.07 26.91 -3.16
C ALA A 406 -3.43 27.56 -2.85
N ASP A 407 -4.52 26.81 -3.00
CA ASP A 407 -5.87 27.26 -2.65
C ASP A 407 -6.17 27.12 -1.14
N TYR A 408 -5.32 26.45 -0.38
CA TYR A 408 -5.51 26.17 1.05
C TYR A 408 -4.69 27.06 1.98
N ASP A 409 -4.05 28.10 1.50
CA ASP A 409 -3.40 29.08 2.36
C ASP A 409 -4.44 29.94 3.08
N ARG A 410 -5.09 29.30 4.05
CA ARG A 410 -6.22 29.89 4.80
C ARG A 410 -5.77 30.98 5.75
N TYR A 411 -4.50 30.99 6.18
CA TYR A 411 -3.94 32.10 6.95
C TYR A 411 -3.81 33.38 6.12
N LYS A 412 -3.99 33.33 4.80
CA LYS A 412 -4.12 34.51 3.95
C LYS A 412 -5.55 35.04 3.91
N SER A 413 -6.56 34.26 4.39
CA SER A 413 -7.92 34.78 4.42
C SER A 413 -8.10 35.80 5.53
N PRO A 414 -8.70 36.98 5.24
CA PRO A 414 -8.98 38.00 6.23
C PRO A 414 -9.83 37.45 7.41
N GLU A 415 -10.75 36.53 7.11
CA GLU A 415 -11.66 35.94 8.09
C GLU A 415 -10.91 35.06 9.08
N MET A 416 -9.96 34.25 8.62
CA MET A 416 -9.14 33.42 9.50
C MET A 416 -8.21 34.27 10.37
N LEU A 417 -7.56 35.27 9.78
CA LEU A 417 -6.72 36.22 10.53
C LEU A 417 -7.52 36.95 11.59
N ALA A 418 -8.76 37.36 11.30
CA ALA A 418 -9.66 37.99 12.26
C ALA A 418 -10.04 37.01 13.38
N ALA A 419 -10.31 35.75 13.07
CA ALA A 419 -10.60 34.72 14.05
C ALA A 419 -9.39 34.44 14.96
N VAL A 420 -8.19 34.33 14.38
CA VAL A 420 -6.94 34.14 15.14
C VAL A 420 -6.68 35.34 16.07
N ALA A 421 -6.87 36.56 15.57
CA ALA A 421 -6.66 37.78 16.35
C ALA A 421 -7.67 37.97 17.50
N ALA A 422 -8.90 37.50 17.32
CA ALA A 422 -9.97 37.65 18.29
C ALA A 422 -10.11 36.46 19.27
N ALA A 423 -9.36 35.39 19.08
CA ALA A 423 -9.42 34.21 19.95
C ALA A 423 -8.78 34.44 21.31
N ASP A 424 -9.38 33.85 22.36
CA ASP A 424 -8.78 33.70 23.69
C ASP A 424 -7.86 32.48 23.73
N VAL A 425 -8.24 31.43 22.98
CA VAL A 425 -7.47 30.19 22.86
C VAL A 425 -7.40 29.75 21.39
N ILE A 426 -6.21 29.38 20.93
CA ILE A 426 -5.98 28.80 19.60
C ILE A 426 -5.54 27.36 19.78
N LEU A 427 -6.27 26.44 19.18
CA LEU A 427 -6.06 25.00 19.27
C LEU A 427 -5.52 24.51 17.95
N LEU A 428 -4.23 24.12 17.91
CA LEU A 428 -3.59 23.52 16.75
C LEU A 428 -3.61 22.01 16.90
N ALA A 429 -4.43 21.33 16.10
CA ALA A 429 -4.63 19.89 16.20
C ALA A 429 -4.48 19.21 14.82
N SER A 430 -3.43 18.43 14.67
CA SER A 430 -3.12 17.78 13.39
C SER A 430 -2.41 16.45 13.62
N ARG A 431 -2.40 15.62 12.56
CA ARG A 431 -1.52 14.46 12.49
C ARG A 431 -0.07 14.92 12.28
N TRP A 432 0.58 15.32 13.39
CA TRP A 432 1.96 15.80 13.33
C TRP A 432 2.92 14.73 12.86
N GLN A 433 3.73 15.05 11.86
CA GLN A 433 4.82 14.22 11.36
C GLN A 433 6.16 14.84 11.76
N SER A 434 7.22 14.03 11.81
CA SER A 434 8.53 14.47 12.26
C SER A 434 9.11 15.66 11.45
N TRP A 435 8.85 15.69 10.14
CA TRP A 435 9.28 16.78 9.25
C TRP A 435 8.55 18.11 9.53
N GLN A 436 7.40 18.08 10.20
CA GLN A 436 6.58 19.25 10.50
C GLN A 436 7.07 20.02 11.74
N LEU A 437 7.82 19.37 12.61
CA LEU A 437 8.25 19.96 13.91
C LEU A 437 8.97 21.31 13.77
N PRO A 438 9.89 21.54 12.82
CA PRO A 438 10.53 22.83 12.68
C PRO A 438 9.57 23.98 12.35
N TYR A 439 8.51 23.70 11.58
CA TYR A 439 7.53 24.70 11.14
C TYR A 439 6.48 25.04 12.20
N ILE A 440 6.28 24.18 13.21
CA ILE A 440 5.38 24.45 14.33
C ILE A 440 5.86 25.67 15.11
N VAL A 441 7.17 25.76 15.37
CA VAL A 441 7.77 26.89 16.13
C VAL A 441 7.55 28.20 15.36
N GLU A 442 7.86 28.25 14.08
CA GLU A 442 7.63 29.43 13.23
C GLU A 442 6.14 29.80 13.17
N THR A 443 5.25 28.82 13.11
CA THR A 443 3.80 29.05 13.14
C THR A 443 3.36 29.72 14.44
N ILE A 444 3.84 29.24 15.58
CA ILE A 444 3.54 29.83 16.89
C ILE A 444 4.06 31.27 16.95
N GLU A 445 5.29 31.52 16.49
CA GLU A 445 5.88 32.87 16.45
C GLU A 445 5.04 33.83 15.58
N ASN A 446 4.58 33.36 14.43
CA ASN A 446 3.75 34.17 13.52
C ASN A 446 2.36 34.45 14.10
N ILE A 447 1.75 33.49 14.79
CA ILE A 447 0.47 33.69 15.50
C ILE A 447 0.67 34.73 16.62
N ARG A 448 1.76 34.68 17.35
CA ARG A 448 2.09 35.61 18.44
C ARG A 448 2.24 37.06 17.98
N VAL A 449 2.49 37.30 16.70
CA VAL A 449 2.53 38.67 16.13
C VAL A 449 1.15 39.31 16.06
N ILE A 450 0.09 38.50 15.96
CA ILE A 450 -1.28 38.97 15.70
C ILE A 450 -2.26 38.64 16.83
N SER A 451 -1.87 37.79 17.78
CA SER A 451 -2.74 37.32 18.86
C SER A 451 -1.96 37.01 20.15
N ASP A 452 -2.52 37.45 21.28
CA ASP A 452 -2.04 37.11 22.63
C ASP A 452 -2.72 35.83 23.16
N ALA A 453 -3.53 35.14 22.36
CA ALA A 453 -4.26 33.96 22.73
C ALA A 453 -3.38 32.85 23.31
N ALA A 454 -3.91 32.05 24.22
CA ALA A 454 -3.25 30.82 24.65
C ALA A 454 -3.19 29.82 23.48
N ILE A 455 -2.00 29.33 23.10
CA ILE A 455 -1.84 28.35 22.03
C ILE A 455 -1.70 26.97 22.63
N LEU A 456 -2.61 26.07 22.26
CA LEU A 456 -2.60 24.67 22.67
C LEU A 456 -2.27 23.79 21.47
N LEU A 457 -1.19 23.00 21.59
CA LEU A 457 -0.85 21.96 20.63
C LEU A 457 -1.47 20.63 21.05
N VAL A 458 -2.34 20.10 20.23
CA VAL A 458 -2.90 18.75 20.40
C VAL A 458 -2.03 17.79 19.63
N GLY A 459 -1.39 16.85 20.34
CA GLY A 459 -0.53 15.82 19.77
C GLY A 459 -1.30 14.82 18.90
N SER A 460 -0.57 14.16 18.01
CA SER A 460 -1.13 13.06 17.23
C SER A 460 -1.63 11.96 18.14
N LYS A 461 -2.88 11.53 17.92
CA LYS A 461 -3.42 10.37 18.61
C LYS A 461 -2.71 9.12 18.12
N ASN A 462 -2.18 8.35 19.03
CA ASN A 462 -1.73 7.01 18.73
C ASN A 462 -2.31 6.08 19.78
N PHE A 463 -3.50 5.57 19.52
CA PHE A 463 -4.15 4.59 20.41
C PHE A 463 -3.52 3.19 20.27
N GLY A 464 -2.46 3.05 19.46
CA GLY A 464 -1.95 1.78 19.04
C GLY A 464 -2.98 1.06 18.16
N THR A 465 -2.65 -0.14 17.73
CA THR A 465 -3.61 -1.05 17.10
C THR A 465 -4.46 -1.68 18.19
N VAL A 466 -5.67 -1.19 18.36
CA VAL A 466 -6.66 -1.86 19.21
C VAL A 466 -7.32 -2.93 18.35
N SER A 467 -7.01 -4.21 18.61
CA SER A 467 -7.74 -5.28 17.94
C SER A 467 -9.19 -5.28 18.43
N THR A 468 -10.14 -5.43 17.52
CA THR A 468 -11.57 -5.55 17.86
C THR A 468 -11.82 -6.62 18.92
N ARG A 469 -11.00 -7.69 18.94
CA ARG A 469 -11.01 -8.76 19.92
C ARG A 469 -10.64 -8.32 21.35
N ARG A 470 -9.93 -7.20 21.51
CA ARG A 470 -9.60 -6.63 22.83
C ARG A 470 -10.66 -5.65 23.31
N LEU A 471 -11.53 -5.18 22.43
CA LEU A 471 -12.65 -4.30 22.75
C LEU A 471 -13.93 -5.08 23.05
N LEU A 472 -14.08 -6.28 22.52
CA LEU A 472 -15.14 -7.26 22.78
C LEU A 472 -14.68 -8.30 23.82
#